data_ab28992f203b316a794dfa86740844a9
#
_entry.id   ab28992f203b316a794dfa86740844a9
#
_cell.length_a   1.000
_cell.length_b   1.000
_cell.length_c   1.000
_cell.angle_alpha   90.00
_cell.angle_beta   90.00
_cell.angle_gamma   90.00
#
_symmetry.space_group_name_H-M   'P 1'
#
loop_
_entity.id
_entity.type
_entity.pdbx_description
1 polymer ?
#
loop_
_entity_poly.entity_id
_entity_poly.type
_entity_poly.pdbx_seq_one_letter_code
_entity_poly.pdbx_strand_id
1 'polypeptide(L)'
;MIASTFLLTANLMADEHVTKPKGYHWQQIPAVCGDETMVLKDLASKGFVPVNMSLGRANSDPQGEPVFLVTYFLQQDMSGTAATITIPTSNDACILYITHDLTFTSPE
;
A
#
# COMPACT_ATOMS: atom_id res chain seq x y z
N MET A 1 31.72 4.35 6.68
CA MET A 1 31.19 3.98 6.58
C MET A 1 30.36 3.90 6.83
N ILE A 2 30.07 3.99 7.23
CA ILE A 2 29.32 3.78 7.47
C ILE A 2 28.50 3.77 7.10
N ALA A 3 28.51 4.24 6.83
CA ALA A 3 27.65 4.21 6.53
C ALA A 3 27.22 3.54 5.93
N SER A 4 27.63 3.46 5.12
CA SER A 4 27.24 2.53 4.55
C SER A 4 26.43 1.73 5.10
N THR A 5 26.77 1.49 5.89
CA THR A 5 26.07 0.64 6.54
C THR A 5 24.76 1.09 6.76
N PHE A 6 24.42 2.20 6.54
CA PHE A 6 23.42 2.75 6.95
C PHE A 6 22.26 2.53 6.19
N LEU A 7 22.31 2.53 4.97
CA LEU A 7 21.26 2.30 4.24
C LEU A 7 20.78 0.95 4.32
N LEU A 8 21.64 0.04 4.32
CA LEU A 8 21.31 -1.26 4.49
C LEU A 8 20.64 -1.49 5.72
N THR A 9 20.96 -0.71 6.68
CA THR A 9 20.38 -0.83 7.97
C THR A 9 18.90 -0.67 7.96
N ALA A 10 18.40 0.19 7.13
CA ALA A 10 16.98 0.41 7.08
C ALA A 10 16.27 -0.85 6.64
N ASN A 11 16.80 -1.54 5.70
CA ASN A 11 16.20 -2.76 5.24
C ASN A 11 16.26 -3.83 6.28
N LEU A 12 17.35 -3.88 7.01
CA LEU A 12 17.48 -4.87 8.04
C LEU A 12 16.49 -4.62 9.12
N MET A 13 16.18 -3.37 9.41
CA MET A 13 15.25 -3.08 10.45
C MET A 13 13.88 -3.56 10.07
N ALA A 14 13.51 -3.47 8.82
CA ALA A 14 12.23 -3.96 8.40
C ALA A 14 12.17 -5.46 8.64
N ASP A 15 13.24 -6.17 8.38
CA ASP A 15 13.25 -7.58 8.62
C ASP A 15 13.20 -7.90 10.09
N GLU A 16 13.77 -7.07 10.92
CA GLU A 16 13.75 -7.30 12.35
C GLU A 16 12.35 -7.15 12.91
N HIS A 17 11.58 -6.24 12.33
CA HIS A 17 10.26 -5.96 12.86
C HIS A 17 9.16 -6.83 12.28
N VAL A 18 9.39 -7.44 11.18
CA VAL A 18 8.37 -8.27 10.52
C VAL A 18 8.96 -9.66 10.30
N THR A 19 8.48 -10.61 11.06
CA THR A 19 8.94 -11.98 10.97
C THR A 19 8.05 -12.73 10.00
N LYS A 20 8.62 -13.34 9.00
CA LYS A 20 7.81 -14.11 8.06
C LYS A 20 7.66 -15.54 8.57
N PRO A 21 6.47 -16.12 8.37
CA PRO A 21 6.27 -17.52 8.77
C PRO A 21 7.08 -18.46 7.90
N LYS A 22 7.27 -19.66 8.39
CA LYS A 22 7.98 -20.69 7.65
C LYS A 22 7.24 -20.96 6.35
N GLY A 23 7.99 -21.07 5.27
CA GLY A 23 7.40 -21.30 3.97
C GLY A 23 7.07 -20.03 3.21
N TYR A 24 7.22 -18.89 3.85
CA TYR A 24 6.97 -17.60 3.20
C TYR A 24 8.31 -17.00 2.78
N HIS A 25 8.27 -16.07 1.86
CA HIS A 25 9.48 -15.38 1.42
C HIS A 25 9.12 -13.93 1.10
N TRP A 26 10.12 -13.07 1.13
CA TRP A 26 9.94 -11.68 0.77
C TRP A 26 9.90 -11.55 -0.75
N GLN A 27 9.07 -10.63 -1.23
CA GLN A 27 8.92 -10.41 -2.65
C GLN A 27 8.85 -8.91 -2.88
N GLN A 28 9.48 -8.43 -3.93
CA GLN A 28 9.38 -7.03 -4.29
C GLN A 28 8.29 -6.88 -5.33
N ILE A 29 7.40 -5.93 -5.12
CA ILE A 29 6.31 -5.68 -6.03
C ILE A 29 6.42 -4.23 -6.48
N PRO A 30 6.49 -3.95 -7.78
CA PRO A 30 6.64 -2.58 -8.24
C PRO A 30 5.37 -1.78 -7.96
N ALA A 31 5.54 -0.53 -7.61
CA ALA A 31 4.42 0.38 -7.40
C ALA A 31 4.77 1.70 -8.04
N VAL A 32 3.78 2.39 -8.58
CA VAL A 32 3.97 3.70 -9.18
C VAL A 32 3.61 4.74 -8.14
N CYS A 33 4.53 5.64 -7.85
CA CYS A 33 4.34 6.64 -6.82
C CYS A 33 4.42 8.03 -7.40
N GLY A 34 3.71 8.95 -6.80
CA GLY A 34 3.75 10.35 -7.18
C GLY A 34 3.12 11.19 -6.11
N ASP A 35 3.06 12.49 -6.35
CA ASP A 35 2.44 13.41 -5.41
C ASP A 35 1.01 12.96 -5.11
N GLU A 36 0.65 12.92 -3.86
CA GLU A 36 -0.65 12.40 -3.43
C GLU A 36 -1.81 13.07 -4.14
N THR A 37 -1.80 14.39 -4.21
CA THR A 37 -2.90 15.11 -4.86
C THR A 37 -3.02 14.71 -6.33
N MET A 38 -1.88 14.57 -6.99
CA MET A 38 -1.87 14.20 -8.39
C MET A 38 -2.38 12.77 -8.59
N VAL A 39 -1.96 11.86 -7.74
CA VAL A 39 -2.36 10.46 -7.84
C VAL A 39 -3.86 10.31 -7.62
N LEU A 40 -4.39 10.99 -6.61
CA LEU A 40 -5.81 10.92 -6.32
C LEU A 40 -6.64 11.53 -7.44
N LYS A 41 -6.15 12.61 -8.01
CA LYS A 41 -6.84 13.27 -9.10
C LYS A 41 -6.85 12.38 -10.33
N ASP A 42 -5.76 11.71 -10.59
CA ASP A 42 -5.64 10.81 -11.72
C ASP A 42 -6.61 9.63 -11.58
N LEU A 43 -6.69 9.05 -10.40
CA LEU A 43 -7.62 7.95 -10.17
C LEU A 43 -9.06 8.43 -10.31
N ALA A 44 -9.36 9.61 -9.80
CA ALA A 44 -10.71 10.16 -9.91
C ALA A 44 -11.07 10.39 -11.39
N SER A 45 -10.10 10.85 -12.18
CA SER A 45 -10.36 11.09 -13.59
C SER A 45 -10.65 9.80 -14.35
N LYS A 46 -10.22 8.68 -13.81
CA LYS A 46 -10.49 7.38 -14.41
C LYS A 46 -11.74 6.72 -13.83
N GLY A 47 -12.47 7.43 -13.00
CA GLY A 47 -13.72 6.92 -12.45
C GLY A 47 -13.60 6.15 -11.16
N PHE A 48 -12.42 6.16 -10.53
CA PHE A 48 -12.25 5.45 -9.26
C PHE A 48 -12.66 6.36 -8.11
N VAL A 49 -13.45 5.83 -7.20
CA VAL A 49 -13.87 6.56 -6.00
C VAL A 49 -13.41 5.80 -4.77
N PRO A 50 -12.92 6.51 -3.75
CA PRO A 50 -12.48 5.83 -2.53
C PRO A 50 -13.68 5.27 -1.78
N VAL A 51 -13.57 4.04 -1.32
CA VAL A 51 -14.65 3.38 -0.59
C VAL A 51 -14.27 3.05 0.84
N ASN A 52 -12.99 2.93 1.15
CA ASN A 52 -12.57 2.78 2.53
C ASN A 52 -11.09 3.11 2.69
N MET A 53 -10.70 3.34 3.92
CA MET A 53 -9.32 3.60 4.27
C MET A 53 -9.01 2.82 5.53
N SER A 54 -7.77 2.37 5.64
CA SER A 54 -7.33 1.69 6.84
C SER A 54 -5.87 2.01 7.11
N LEU A 55 -5.48 1.84 8.35
CA LEU A 55 -4.12 2.14 8.77
C LEU A 55 -3.29 0.88 8.83
N GLY A 56 -2.07 0.97 8.29
CA GLY A 56 -1.10 -0.06 8.51
C GLY A 56 -0.30 0.30 9.75
N ARG A 57 -0.19 -0.62 10.67
CA ARG A 57 0.51 -0.39 11.92
C ARG A 57 1.74 -1.25 12.01
N ALA A 58 2.70 -0.79 12.78
CA ALA A 58 3.97 -1.48 12.89
C ALA A 58 3.76 -2.92 13.34
N ASN A 59 4.44 -3.83 12.67
CA ASN A 59 4.40 -5.28 12.96
C ASN A 59 3.01 -5.89 12.87
N SER A 60 2.12 -5.24 12.16
CA SER A 60 0.72 -5.69 12.04
C SER A 60 0.06 -5.83 13.40
N ASP A 61 0.54 -5.08 14.37
CA ASP A 61 0.05 -5.11 15.73
C ASP A 61 -1.07 -4.08 15.86
N PRO A 62 -2.27 -4.47 16.31
CA PRO A 62 -3.37 -3.51 16.44
C PRO A 62 -3.03 -2.34 17.35
N GLN A 63 -2.05 -2.52 18.23
CA GLN A 63 -1.62 -1.45 19.12
C GLN A 63 -0.37 -0.75 18.63
N GLY A 64 0.14 -1.15 17.47
CA GLY A 64 1.36 -0.57 16.95
C GLY A 64 1.16 0.83 16.41
N GLU A 65 2.26 1.53 16.17
CA GLU A 65 2.19 2.87 15.63
C GLU A 65 1.67 2.86 14.21
N PRO A 66 0.86 3.84 13.81
CA PRO A 66 0.45 3.94 12.41
C PRO A 66 1.66 4.28 11.56
N VAL A 67 1.90 3.52 10.51
CA VAL A 67 3.05 3.75 9.64
C VAL A 67 2.65 4.07 8.21
N PHE A 68 1.46 3.67 7.79
CA PHE A 68 0.98 4.03 6.46
C PHE A 68 -0.54 3.94 6.41
N LEU A 69 -1.10 4.54 5.37
CA LEU A 69 -2.53 4.56 5.16
C LEU A 69 -2.81 3.87 3.84
N VAL A 70 -3.76 2.97 3.81
CA VAL A 70 -4.18 2.32 2.58
C VAL A 70 -5.57 2.79 2.24
N THR A 71 -5.77 3.23 1.00
CA THR A 71 -7.08 3.61 0.51
C THR A 71 -7.47 2.64 -0.58
N TYR A 72 -8.68 2.13 -0.49
CA TYR A 72 -9.23 1.20 -1.45
C TYR A 72 -10.26 1.94 -2.30
N PHE A 73 -10.17 1.78 -3.60
CA PHE A 73 -11.02 2.46 -4.55
C PHE A 73 -11.82 1.47 -5.37
N LEU A 74 -12.98 1.92 -5.83
CA LEU A 74 -13.82 1.11 -6.69
C LEU A 74 -14.22 1.96 -7.89
N GLN A 75 -14.26 1.37 -9.07
CA GLN A 75 -14.78 2.07 -10.24
C GLN A 75 -16.26 2.37 -10.02
N GLN A 76 -16.71 3.50 -10.51
CA GLN A 76 -18.11 3.88 -10.35
C GLN A 76 -19.07 2.85 -10.92
N ASP A 77 -18.67 2.19 -12.00
CA ASP A 77 -19.50 1.15 -12.61
C ASP A 77 -19.20 -0.24 -12.06
N MET A 78 -18.38 -0.29 -11.00
CA MET A 78 -18.05 -1.55 -10.32
C MET A 78 -17.26 -2.53 -11.18
N SER A 79 -16.54 -2.04 -12.17
CA SER A 79 -15.79 -2.90 -13.07
C SER A 79 -14.36 -3.14 -12.63
N GLY A 80 -13.84 -2.36 -11.70
CA GLY A 80 -12.45 -2.52 -11.30
C GLY A 80 -12.17 -1.92 -9.95
N THR A 81 -10.98 -2.17 -9.44
CA THR A 81 -10.53 -1.69 -8.14
C THR A 81 -9.16 -1.07 -8.23
N ALA A 82 -8.82 -0.29 -7.24
CA ALA A 82 -7.46 0.23 -7.11
C ALA A 82 -7.14 0.37 -5.63
N ALA A 83 -5.87 0.39 -5.30
CA ALA A 83 -5.46 0.65 -3.93
C ALA A 83 -4.22 1.52 -3.94
N THR A 84 -4.16 2.45 -3.00
CA THR A 84 -2.99 3.28 -2.83
C THR A 84 -2.47 3.16 -1.41
N ILE A 85 -1.18 3.39 -1.24
CA ILE A 85 -0.58 3.46 0.06
C ILE A 85 0.04 4.84 0.18
N THR A 86 -0.19 5.50 1.31
CA THR A 86 0.35 6.82 1.59
C THR A 86 1.11 6.77 2.89
N ILE A 87 2.29 7.34 2.91
CA ILE A 87 3.10 7.41 4.13
C ILE A 87 2.94 8.82 4.69
N PRO A 88 2.46 8.96 5.93
CA PRO A 88 2.13 10.28 6.47
C PRO A 88 3.27 11.28 6.47
N THR A 89 4.50 10.83 6.53
CA THR A 89 5.64 11.72 6.55
C THR A 89 6.09 12.15 5.16
N SER A 90 5.38 11.66 4.14
CA SER A 90 5.71 11.95 2.75
C SER A 90 4.46 12.49 2.08
N ASN A 91 4.60 13.28 1.06
CA ASN A 91 3.44 13.75 0.32
C ASN A 91 3.15 12.86 -0.89
N ASP A 92 3.75 11.69 -0.90
CA ASP A 92 3.59 10.76 -2.01
C ASP A 92 2.55 9.70 -1.71
N ALA A 93 1.88 9.27 -2.76
CA ALA A 93 1.02 8.12 -2.71
C ALA A 93 1.50 7.14 -3.76
N CYS A 94 1.44 5.88 -3.45
CA CYS A 94 1.86 4.83 -4.39
C CYS A 94 0.65 4.00 -4.76
N ILE A 95 0.45 3.79 -6.04
CA ILE A 95 -0.63 2.93 -6.52
C ILE A 95 -0.11 1.52 -6.46
N LEU A 96 -0.74 0.70 -5.62
CA LEU A 96 -0.32 -0.68 -5.46
C LEU A 96 -0.84 -1.54 -6.60
N TYR A 97 -2.06 -1.27 -7.05
CA TYR A 97 -2.63 -2.00 -8.19
C TYR A 97 -3.82 -1.25 -8.74
N ILE A 98 -4.13 -1.54 -9.98
CA ILE A 98 -5.37 -1.17 -10.63
C ILE A 98 -5.83 -2.44 -11.32
N THR A 99 -7.07 -2.84 -11.07
CA THR A 99 -7.60 -4.08 -11.64
C THR A 99 -8.84 -3.80 -12.47
N HIS A 100 -9.18 -4.74 -13.31
CA HIS A 100 -10.35 -4.67 -14.18
C HIS A 100 -11.13 -5.98 -14.04
N ASP A 101 -12.29 -6.00 -14.62
CA ASP A 101 -13.11 -7.22 -14.66
C ASP A 101 -13.40 -7.77 -13.27
N LEU A 102 -13.80 -6.87 -12.38
CA LEU A 102 -14.12 -7.24 -11.02
C LEU A 102 -15.26 -8.24 -11.00
N THR A 103 -15.09 -9.31 -10.26
CA THR A 103 -16.10 -10.34 -10.10
C THR A 103 -16.27 -10.58 -8.62
N PHE A 104 -17.51 -10.59 -8.16
CA PHE A 104 -17.78 -10.85 -6.76
C PHE A 104 -18.01 -12.35 -6.60
N THR A 105 -17.36 -12.94 -5.60
CA THR A 105 -17.54 -14.35 -5.33
C THR A 105 -18.64 -14.52 -4.30
N SER A 106 -19.40 -15.57 -4.44
CA SER A 106 -20.44 -15.86 -3.46
C SER A 106 -19.83 -16.60 -2.29
N PRO A 107 -20.26 -16.28 -1.07
CA PRO A 107 -19.79 -17.06 0.07
C PRO A 107 -20.38 -18.45 0.00
N GLU A 108 -19.64 -19.40 0.45
CA GLU A 108 -20.10 -20.79 0.46
C GLU A 108 -20.64 -21.20 1.83
#